data_4c32935dd0d9a064e5a5f44b96836ead
#
_entry.id   4c32935dd0d9a064e5a5f44b96836ead
#
_cell.length_a   1.000
_cell.length_b   1.000
_cell.length_c   1.000
_cell.angle_alpha   90.00
_cell.angle_beta   90.00
_cell.angle_gamma   90.00
#
_symmetry.space_group_name_H-M   'P 1'
#
loop_
_entity.id
_entity.type
_entity.pdbx_description
1 polymer ?
#
loop_
_entity_poly.entity_id
_entity_poly.type
_entity_poly.pdbx_seq_one_letter_code
_entity_poly.pdbx_strand_id
1 'polypeptide(L)'
;MSSIGVLFFLFPILSKGWEGNIELWTGWLNSISSHGEYIVSENSLTYLANYYFGIQSQWGPSILFLLILIGIFLFDFFKSKKVTFIEWTIIFTAFSPNFFVTDTQHFLLSLPLFLLYLAQLKDHKSIISLTLFIVVFLLFSINSNDLWGKELSSVFDAAGVLGLGNLVLIAGYLIHVKKLKR
;
A
#
# COMPACT_ATOMS: atom_id res chain seq x y z
N MET A 1 2.78 16.21 17.10
CA MET A 1 3.18 15.88 15.71
C MET A 1 2.80 16.96 14.68
N SER A 2 1.71 17.69 14.84
CA SER A 2 1.28 18.77 13.93
C SER A 2 2.26 19.95 13.80
N SER A 3 2.97 20.30 14.89
CA SER A 3 3.90 21.45 14.92
C SER A 3 5.13 21.27 14.03
N ILE A 4 5.67 20.05 13.93
CA ILE A 4 6.83 19.75 13.08
C ILE A 4 6.45 19.85 11.60
N GLY A 5 5.28 19.36 11.20
CA GLY A 5 4.80 19.48 9.83
C GLY A 5 4.62 20.92 9.39
N VAL A 6 4.06 21.78 10.26
CA VAL A 6 3.92 23.22 9.99
C VAL A 6 5.28 23.89 9.86
N LEU A 7 6.24 23.54 10.68
CA LEU A 7 7.61 24.07 10.59
C LEU A 7 8.27 23.70 9.27
N PHE A 8 8.16 22.44 8.83
CA PHE A 8 8.68 22.02 7.52
C PHE A 8 8.01 22.75 6.36
N PHE A 9 6.69 22.98 6.45
CA PHE A 9 5.94 23.69 5.44
C PHE A 9 6.36 25.17 5.33
N LEU A 10 6.70 25.79 6.45
CA LEU A 10 7.09 27.20 6.52
C LEU A 10 8.60 27.43 6.40
N PHE A 11 9.42 26.38 6.52
CA PHE A 11 10.88 26.50 6.47
C PHE A 11 11.43 27.21 5.24
N PRO A 12 10.89 26.98 3.99
CA PRO A 12 11.39 27.69 2.81
C PRO A 12 11.19 29.20 2.86
N ILE A 13 10.31 29.73 3.71
CA ILE A 13 10.13 31.18 3.90
C ILE A 13 11.43 31.85 4.35
N LEU A 14 12.22 31.16 5.17
CA LEU A 14 13.50 31.70 5.69
C LEU A 14 14.52 31.92 4.59
N SER A 15 14.49 31.16 3.52
CA SER A 15 15.46 31.22 2.41
C SER A 15 14.93 31.93 1.17
N LYS A 16 13.64 31.89 0.90
CA LYS A 16 13.01 32.38 -0.34
C LYS A 16 11.94 33.46 -0.12
N GLY A 17 11.65 33.81 1.14
CA GLY A 17 10.55 34.70 1.49
C GLY A 17 9.17 34.09 1.27
N TRP A 18 8.12 34.86 1.55
CA TRP A 18 6.73 34.37 1.46
C TRP A 18 6.31 34.02 0.03
N GLU A 19 6.62 34.88 -0.92
CA GLU A 19 6.29 34.66 -2.33
C GLU A 19 7.02 33.44 -2.90
N GLY A 20 8.32 33.31 -2.63
CA GLY A 20 9.10 32.15 -3.07
C GLY A 20 8.66 30.83 -2.40
N ASN A 21 8.10 30.89 -1.20
CA ASN A 21 7.49 29.71 -0.57
C ASN A 21 6.20 29.29 -1.28
N ILE A 22 5.33 30.25 -1.63
CA ILE A 22 4.10 29.97 -2.38
C ILE A 22 4.44 29.40 -3.76
N GLU A 23 5.41 29.99 -4.46
CA GLU A 23 5.85 29.53 -5.78
C GLU A 23 6.39 28.09 -5.71
N LEU A 24 7.18 27.75 -4.69
CA LEU A 24 7.69 26.40 -4.44
C LEU A 24 6.56 25.38 -4.26
N TRP A 25 5.59 25.69 -3.40
CA TRP A 25 4.46 24.79 -3.14
C TRP A 25 3.53 24.66 -4.35
N THR A 26 3.28 25.76 -5.06
CA THR A 26 2.49 25.74 -6.30
C THR A 26 3.20 24.93 -7.38
N GLY A 27 4.51 25.12 -7.54
CA GLY A 27 5.33 24.34 -8.46
C GLY A 27 5.33 22.84 -8.12
N TRP A 28 5.44 22.50 -6.83
CA TRP A 28 5.39 21.12 -6.36
C TRP A 28 4.01 20.49 -6.60
N LEU A 29 2.92 21.19 -6.27
CA LEU A 29 1.56 20.74 -6.52
C LEU A 29 1.28 20.56 -8.03
N ASN A 30 1.75 21.48 -8.85
CA ASN A 30 1.62 21.37 -10.30
C ASN A 30 2.44 20.19 -10.84
N SER A 31 3.64 19.99 -10.31
CA SER A 31 4.47 18.84 -10.67
C SER A 31 3.79 17.52 -10.33
N ILE A 32 3.22 17.39 -9.13
CA ILE A 32 2.46 16.19 -8.73
C ILE A 32 1.20 16.01 -9.58
N SER A 33 0.46 17.10 -9.83
CA SER A 33 -0.78 17.02 -10.60
C SER A 33 -0.57 16.74 -12.09
N SER A 34 0.59 17.15 -12.63
CA SER A 34 0.96 16.85 -14.03
C SER A 34 1.44 15.41 -14.24
N HIS A 35 1.78 14.70 -13.16
CA HIS A 35 2.14 13.29 -13.20
C HIS A 35 0.91 12.36 -13.30
N GLY A 36 -0.14 12.80 -13.99
CA GLY A 36 -1.35 12.02 -14.21
C GLY A 36 -1.14 10.65 -14.88
N GLU A 37 0.01 10.46 -15.53
CA GLU A 37 0.46 9.17 -16.07
C GLU A 37 0.71 8.13 -14.98
N TYR A 38 1.00 8.56 -13.76
CA TYR A 38 1.27 7.66 -12.63
C TYR A 38 -0.01 7.23 -11.87
N ILE A 39 -1.16 7.83 -12.17
CA ILE A 39 -2.43 7.50 -11.49
C ILE A 39 -2.95 6.12 -11.92
N VAL A 40 -2.47 5.56 -13.01
CA VAL A 40 -2.92 4.28 -13.60
C VAL A 40 -1.73 3.34 -13.77
N SER A 41 -0.94 3.12 -12.74
CA SER A 41 0.03 2.04 -12.80
C SER A 41 -0.65 0.70 -12.62
N GLU A 42 -0.06 -0.31 -13.20
CA GLU A 42 -0.53 -1.69 -13.32
C GLU A 42 -0.83 -2.37 -11.98
N ASN A 43 -0.28 -1.83 -10.88
CA ASN A 43 -0.45 -2.39 -9.54
C ASN A 43 -1.46 -1.62 -8.67
N SER A 44 -2.12 -0.58 -9.24
CA SER A 44 -3.13 0.18 -8.51
C SER A 44 -4.45 -0.58 -8.41
N LEU A 45 -5.21 -0.28 -7.36
CA LEU A 45 -6.57 -0.82 -7.23
C LEU A 45 -7.47 -0.39 -8.40
N THR A 46 -7.30 0.81 -8.90
CA THR A 46 -8.02 1.32 -10.07
C THR A 46 -7.69 0.50 -11.32
N TYR A 47 -6.40 0.25 -11.56
CA TYR A 47 -5.98 -0.59 -12.69
C TYR A 47 -6.50 -2.02 -12.54
N LEU A 48 -6.31 -2.65 -11.38
CA LEU A 48 -6.77 -4.01 -11.10
C LEU A 48 -8.28 -4.14 -11.29
N ALA A 49 -9.05 -3.17 -10.84
CA ALA A 49 -10.50 -3.17 -11.01
C ALA A 49 -10.90 -3.02 -12.49
N ASN A 50 -10.19 -2.21 -13.26
CA ASN A 50 -10.43 -2.11 -14.70
C ASN A 50 -10.01 -3.38 -15.43
N TYR A 51 -8.81 -3.88 -15.16
CA TYR A 51 -8.24 -5.05 -15.85
C TYR A 51 -9.07 -6.33 -15.63
N TYR A 52 -9.48 -6.61 -14.38
CA TYR A 52 -10.19 -7.85 -14.05
C TYR A 52 -11.71 -7.75 -14.14
N PHE A 53 -12.28 -6.56 -13.95
CA PHE A 53 -13.73 -6.38 -13.83
C PHE A 53 -14.31 -5.35 -14.81
N GLY A 54 -13.49 -4.70 -15.64
CA GLY A 54 -13.93 -3.67 -16.58
C GLY A 54 -14.46 -2.39 -15.93
N ILE A 55 -14.12 -2.12 -14.67
CA ILE A 55 -14.60 -0.96 -13.93
C ILE A 55 -13.78 0.28 -14.34
N GLN A 56 -14.38 1.14 -15.15
CA GLN A 56 -13.77 2.37 -15.64
C GLN A 56 -14.03 3.53 -14.66
N SER A 57 -13.40 3.50 -13.50
CA SER A 57 -13.50 4.58 -12.50
C SER A 57 -12.10 4.94 -12.02
N GLN A 58 -11.75 6.21 -12.11
CA GLN A 58 -10.41 6.69 -11.77
C GLN A 58 -10.04 6.51 -10.28
N TRP A 59 -10.98 6.70 -9.38
CA TRP A 59 -10.74 6.65 -7.93
C TRP A 59 -11.67 5.72 -7.17
N GLY A 60 -12.78 5.31 -7.79
CA GLY A 60 -13.84 4.56 -7.12
C GLY A 60 -13.35 3.31 -6.38
N PRO A 61 -12.64 2.40 -7.03
CA PRO A 61 -12.15 1.17 -6.39
C PRO A 61 -11.20 1.44 -5.23
N SER A 62 -10.29 2.41 -5.38
CA SER A 62 -9.32 2.77 -4.35
C SER A 62 -10.01 3.38 -3.13
N ILE A 63 -10.96 4.30 -3.35
CA ILE A 63 -11.75 4.91 -2.28
C ILE A 63 -12.61 3.86 -1.57
N LEU A 64 -13.28 2.99 -2.32
CA LEU A 64 -14.12 1.94 -1.74
C LEU A 64 -13.29 1.02 -0.83
N PHE A 65 -12.14 0.57 -1.30
CA PHE A 65 -11.27 -0.30 -0.51
C PHE A 65 -10.73 0.42 0.74
N LEU A 66 -10.36 1.69 0.62
CA LEU A 66 -9.93 2.51 1.75
C LEU A 66 -11.06 2.63 2.80
N LEU A 67 -12.30 2.87 2.37
CA LEU A 67 -13.45 2.95 3.27
C LEU A 67 -13.71 1.61 3.98
N ILE A 68 -13.56 0.49 3.28
CA ILE A 68 -13.66 -0.84 3.88
C ILE A 68 -12.56 -1.03 4.92
N LEU A 69 -11.32 -0.66 4.62
CA LEU A 69 -10.19 -0.78 5.54
C LEU A 69 -10.37 0.10 6.77
N ILE A 70 -10.85 1.34 6.59
CA ILE A 70 -11.21 2.24 7.69
C ILE A 70 -12.35 1.65 8.54
N GLY A 71 -13.37 1.07 7.91
CA GLY A 71 -14.47 0.41 8.62
C GLY A 71 -13.98 -0.76 9.49
N ILE A 72 -13.07 -1.58 8.96
CA ILE A 72 -12.45 -2.68 9.72
C ILE A 72 -11.61 -2.13 10.88
N PHE A 73 -10.83 -1.06 10.64
CA PHE A 73 -10.06 -0.37 11.66
C PHE A 73 -10.95 0.15 12.80
N LEU A 74 -12.00 0.89 12.48
CA LEU A 74 -12.93 1.43 13.48
C LEU A 74 -13.61 0.32 14.28
N PHE A 75 -14.06 -0.74 13.61
CA PHE A 75 -14.63 -1.89 14.29
C PHE A 75 -13.63 -2.55 15.25
N ASP A 76 -12.39 -2.74 14.81
CA ASP A 76 -11.35 -3.33 15.66
C ASP A 76 -10.99 -2.40 16.81
N PHE A 77 -10.82 -1.11 16.56
CA PHE A 77 -10.44 -0.11 17.54
C PHE A 77 -11.48 0.00 18.67
N PHE A 78 -12.77 0.02 18.34
CA PHE A 78 -13.82 0.20 19.35
C PHE A 78 -14.29 -1.11 20.01
N LYS A 79 -14.31 -2.22 19.28
CA LYS A 79 -14.90 -3.49 19.78
C LYS A 79 -13.89 -4.59 19.99
N SER A 80 -13.04 -4.85 19.04
CA SER A 80 -12.22 -6.06 19.00
C SER A 80 -10.89 -5.89 19.71
N LYS A 81 -10.24 -4.73 19.51
CA LYS A 81 -8.92 -4.35 20.05
C LYS A 81 -7.85 -5.43 19.84
N LYS A 82 -7.93 -6.13 18.71
CA LYS A 82 -7.03 -7.23 18.37
C LYS A 82 -5.75 -6.76 17.70
N VAL A 83 -5.87 -5.69 16.92
CA VAL A 83 -4.74 -5.10 16.21
C VAL A 83 -4.32 -3.83 16.95
N THR A 84 -3.06 -3.68 17.24
CA THR A 84 -2.53 -2.48 17.90
C THR A 84 -2.57 -1.29 16.96
N PHE A 85 -2.51 -0.07 17.51
CA PHE A 85 -2.46 1.15 16.69
C PHE A 85 -1.22 1.18 15.78
N ILE A 86 -0.09 0.66 16.25
CA ILE A 86 1.15 0.54 15.45
C ILE A 86 0.95 -0.41 14.29
N GLU A 87 0.34 -1.58 14.52
CA GLU A 87 0.04 -2.54 13.46
C GLU A 87 -0.91 -1.92 12.42
N TRP A 88 -1.92 -1.15 12.84
CA TRP A 88 -2.79 -0.43 11.92
C TRP A 88 -2.04 0.62 11.09
N THR A 89 -1.12 1.36 11.70
CA THR A 89 -0.26 2.29 10.97
C THR A 89 0.55 1.58 9.90
N ILE A 90 1.13 0.42 10.22
CA ILE A 90 1.87 -0.41 9.28
C ILE A 90 0.96 -0.91 8.14
N ILE A 91 -0.28 -1.33 8.45
CA ILE A 91 -1.27 -1.78 7.45
C ILE A 91 -1.62 -0.66 6.48
N PHE A 92 -1.93 0.55 6.99
CA PHE A 92 -2.23 1.70 6.12
C PHE A 92 -1.03 2.14 5.28
N THR A 93 0.18 2.07 5.83
CA THR A 93 1.42 2.33 5.10
C THR A 93 1.62 1.30 3.98
N ALA A 94 1.41 0.02 4.28
CA ALA A 94 1.48 -1.05 3.29
C ALA A 94 0.40 -0.93 2.20
N PHE A 95 -0.76 -0.36 2.51
CA PHE A 95 -1.83 -0.14 1.54
C PHE A 95 -1.56 1.03 0.59
N SER A 96 -0.75 1.99 1.00
CA SER A 96 -0.52 3.23 0.21
C SER A 96 -0.04 2.98 -1.23
N PRO A 97 0.81 1.99 -1.56
CA PRO A 97 1.19 1.71 -2.94
C PRO A 97 0.02 1.28 -3.83
N ASN A 98 -0.97 0.59 -3.30
CA ASN A 98 -2.15 0.23 -4.08
C ASN A 98 -3.10 1.41 -4.31
N PHE A 99 -3.05 2.43 -3.45
CA PHE A 99 -3.94 3.59 -3.53
C PHE A 99 -3.36 4.68 -4.45
N PHE A 100 -2.11 5.08 -4.19
CA PHE A 100 -1.53 6.25 -4.86
C PHE A 100 -0.74 5.92 -6.11
N VAL A 101 -0.39 4.72 -6.28
CA VAL A 101 0.47 4.18 -7.28
C VAL A 101 1.55 5.03 -7.84
N THR A 102 2.67 4.43 -7.82
CA THR A 102 3.82 5.00 -8.46
C THR A 102 4.68 3.89 -9.03
N ASP A 103 5.92 3.79 -8.67
CA ASP A 103 6.81 2.73 -9.10
C ASP A 103 6.66 1.47 -8.24
N THR A 104 7.05 0.33 -8.79
CA THR A 104 7.16 -0.94 -8.08
C THR A 104 7.97 -0.85 -6.79
N GLN A 105 8.93 0.07 -6.72
CA GLN A 105 9.76 0.33 -5.54
C GLN A 105 8.95 0.79 -4.31
N HIS A 106 7.79 1.42 -4.50
CA HIS A 106 6.93 1.85 -3.39
C HIS A 106 6.31 0.68 -2.62
N PHE A 107 6.30 -0.52 -3.21
CA PHE A 107 5.89 -1.73 -2.49
C PHE A 107 6.87 -2.15 -1.38
N LEU A 108 8.06 -1.53 -1.30
CA LEU A 108 8.93 -1.63 -0.13
C LEU A 108 8.27 -1.08 1.16
N LEU A 109 7.27 -0.21 1.04
CA LEU A 109 6.44 0.24 2.17
C LEU A 109 5.65 -0.91 2.82
N SER A 110 5.47 -2.02 2.11
CA SER A 110 4.83 -3.24 2.64
C SER A 110 5.79 -4.15 3.41
N LEU A 111 7.10 -3.90 3.33
CA LEU A 111 8.11 -4.73 4.01
C LEU A 111 7.91 -4.81 5.53
N PRO A 112 7.59 -3.72 6.26
CA PRO A 112 7.30 -3.82 7.70
C PRO A 112 6.13 -4.77 8.00
N LEU A 113 5.07 -4.77 7.19
CA LEU A 113 3.93 -5.66 7.35
C LEU A 113 4.31 -7.12 7.07
N PHE A 114 5.12 -7.34 6.05
CA PHE A 114 5.63 -8.65 5.69
C PHE A 114 6.47 -9.27 6.83
N LEU A 115 7.38 -8.48 7.39
CA LEU A 115 8.22 -8.91 8.52
C LEU A 115 7.40 -9.16 9.78
N LEU A 116 6.41 -8.33 10.05
CA LEU A 116 5.49 -8.51 11.17
C LEU A 116 4.67 -9.79 11.02
N TYR A 117 4.19 -10.10 9.81
CA TYR A 117 3.47 -11.34 9.53
C TYR A 117 4.38 -12.56 9.72
N LEU A 118 5.60 -12.50 9.22
CA LEU A 118 6.61 -13.57 9.40
C LEU A 118 6.92 -13.81 10.88
N ALA A 119 7.09 -12.74 11.67
CA ALA A 119 7.35 -12.85 13.10
C ALA A 119 6.20 -13.56 13.83
N GLN A 120 4.96 -13.21 13.50
CA GLN A 120 3.78 -13.84 14.11
C GLN A 120 3.59 -15.31 13.70
N LEU A 121 3.98 -15.68 12.47
CA LEU A 121 3.93 -17.08 12.01
C LEU A 121 4.88 -17.97 12.80
N LYS A 122 6.01 -17.43 13.30
CA LYS A 122 6.95 -18.17 14.13
C LYS A 122 6.32 -18.64 15.44
N ASP A 123 5.48 -17.81 16.03
CA ASP A 123 4.85 -18.07 17.32
C ASP A 123 3.58 -18.94 17.18
N HIS A 124 2.93 -18.88 16.02
CA HIS A 124 1.63 -19.55 15.79
C HIS A 124 1.60 -20.28 14.44
N LYS A 125 1.91 -21.56 14.46
CA LYS A 125 1.99 -22.43 13.28
C LYS A 125 0.60 -22.80 12.74
N SER A 126 0.01 -21.90 11.95
CA SER A 126 -1.20 -22.22 11.17
C SER A 126 -0.81 -22.55 9.73
N ILE A 127 -1.19 -23.74 9.24
CA ILE A 127 -0.92 -24.16 7.85
C ILE A 127 -1.47 -23.16 6.84
N ILE A 128 -2.68 -22.64 7.07
CA ILE A 128 -3.34 -21.66 6.19
C ILE A 128 -2.53 -20.35 6.15
N SER A 129 -2.08 -19.87 7.31
CA SER A 129 -1.29 -18.64 7.40
C SER A 129 0.08 -18.80 6.75
N LEU A 130 0.70 -19.97 6.91
CA LEU A 130 1.96 -20.28 6.24
C LEU A 130 1.79 -20.36 4.72
N THR A 131 0.74 -21.02 4.24
CA THR A 131 0.43 -21.09 2.80
C THR A 131 0.20 -19.70 2.22
N LEU A 132 -0.60 -18.85 2.89
CA LEU A 132 -0.82 -17.46 2.46
C LEU A 132 0.49 -16.67 2.43
N PHE A 133 1.35 -16.85 3.43
CA PHE A 133 2.65 -16.20 3.46
C PHE A 133 3.55 -16.62 2.28
N ILE A 134 3.60 -17.93 1.97
CA ILE A 134 4.35 -18.45 0.82
C ILE A 134 3.79 -17.86 -0.49
N VAL A 135 2.47 -17.84 -0.65
CA VAL A 135 1.82 -17.22 -1.83
C VAL A 135 2.22 -15.76 -1.95
N VAL A 136 2.14 -14.99 -0.87
CA VAL A 136 2.56 -13.58 -0.86
C VAL A 136 4.03 -13.44 -1.24
N PHE A 137 4.91 -14.25 -0.67
CA PHE A 137 6.33 -14.23 -0.99
C PHE A 137 6.57 -14.47 -2.49
N LEU A 138 5.90 -15.46 -3.08
CA LEU A 138 5.98 -15.74 -4.51
C LEU A 138 5.45 -14.56 -5.34
N LEU A 139 4.31 -13.98 -4.96
CA LEU A 139 3.73 -12.83 -5.68
C LEU A 139 4.64 -11.58 -5.64
N PHE A 140 5.36 -11.35 -4.54
CA PHE A 140 6.34 -10.27 -4.47
C PHE A 140 7.64 -10.56 -5.24
N SER A 141 7.98 -11.83 -5.46
CA SER A 141 9.17 -12.22 -6.24
C SER A 141 8.98 -12.11 -7.75
N ILE A 142 7.76 -11.91 -8.21
CA ILE A 142 7.38 -11.94 -9.64
C ILE A 142 8.05 -10.83 -10.46
N ASN A 143 8.34 -9.68 -9.86
CA ASN A 143 9.06 -8.58 -10.53
C ASN A 143 10.55 -8.85 -10.77
N SER A 144 11.06 -10.03 -10.42
CA SER A 144 12.45 -10.36 -10.67
C SER A 144 12.63 -10.97 -12.07
N ASN A 145 13.15 -10.19 -12.99
CA ASN A 145 13.53 -10.64 -14.32
C ASN A 145 14.54 -11.79 -14.29
N ASP A 146 15.36 -11.84 -13.24
CA ASP A 146 16.38 -12.88 -13.06
C ASP A 146 15.78 -14.23 -12.66
N LEU A 147 14.64 -14.24 -11.98
CA LEU A 147 13.95 -15.45 -11.56
C LEU A 147 12.99 -16.00 -12.63
N TRP A 148 12.28 -15.13 -13.31
CA TRP A 148 11.17 -15.50 -14.19
C TRP A 148 11.44 -15.27 -15.68
N GLY A 149 12.50 -14.52 -16.01
CA GLY A 149 12.78 -14.04 -17.35
C GLY A 149 11.92 -12.83 -17.74
N LYS A 150 12.39 -12.08 -18.75
CA LYS A 150 11.75 -10.81 -19.14
C LYS A 150 10.32 -10.97 -19.64
N GLU A 151 10.03 -12.01 -20.42
CA GLU A 151 8.70 -12.21 -21.01
C GLU A 151 7.65 -12.51 -19.92
N LEU A 152 7.96 -13.42 -19.00
CA LEU A 152 7.01 -13.78 -17.96
C LEU A 152 6.82 -12.64 -16.94
N SER A 153 7.90 -11.94 -16.60
CA SER A 153 7.85 -10.77 -15.72
C SER A 153 6.97 -9.67 -16.33
N SER A 154 7.08 -9.39 -17.64
CA SER A 154 6.23 -8.40 -18.30
C SER A 154 4.73 -8.77 -18.31
N VAL A 155 4.40 -10.05 -18.45
CA VAL A 155 3.01 -10.52 -18.34
C VAL A 155 2.47 -10.33 -16.92
N PHE A 156 3.28 -10.61 -15.92
CA PHE A 156 2.90 -10.43 -14.51
C PHE A 156 2.75 -8.94 -14.14
N ASP A 157 3.62 -8.09 -14.65
CA ASP A 157 3.49 -6.64 -14.47
C ASP A 157 2.20 -6.13 -15.11
N ALA A 158 1.92 -6.51 -16.35
CA ALA A 158 0.68 -6.16 -17.05
C ALA A 158 -0.59 -6.70 -16.34
N ALA A 159 -0.49 -7.78 -15.59
CA ALA A 159 -1.58 -8.31 -14.78
C ALA A 159 -1.67 -7.67 -13.37
N GLY A 160 -0.76 -6.78 -13.01
CA GLY A 160 -0.72 -6.11 -11.70
C GLY A 160 -0.51 -7.07 -10.52
N VAL A 161 0.28 -8.12 -10.74
CA VAL A 161 0.40 -9.23 -9.77
C VAL A 161 1.05 -8.77 -8.47
N LEU A 162 1.97 -7.82 -8.49
CA LEU A 162 2.55 -7.25 -7.29
C LEU A 162 1.50 -6.52 -6.43
N GLY A 163 0.62 -5.75 -7.07
CA GLY A 163 -0.50 -5.08 -6.41
C GLY A 163 -1.47 -6.07 -5.77
N LEU A 164 -1.81 -7.16 -6.48
CA LEU A 164 -2.61 -8.26 -5.92
C LEU A 164 -1.91 -8.92 -4.73
N GLY A 165 -0.61 -9.19 -4.84
CA GLY A 165 0.20 -9.76 -3.77
C GLY A 165 0.16 -8.92 -2.50
N ASN A 166 0.21 -7.60 -2.65
CA ASN A 166 0.12 -6.70 -1.52
C ASN A 166 -1.26 -6.72 -0.84
N LEU A 167 -2.33 -6.78 -1.62
CA LEU A 167 -3.68 -6.93 -1.07
C LEU A 167 -3.86 -8.27 -0.33
N VAL A 168 -3.28 -9.33 -0.88
CA VAL A 168 -3.27 -10.66 -0.21
C VAL A 168 -2.46 -10.63 1.07
N LEU A 169 -1.34 -9.90 1.12
CA LEU A 169 -0.55 -9.69 2.34
C LEU A 169 -1.39 -9.03 3.44
N ILE A 170 -2.06 -7.92 3.11
CA ILE A 170 -2.90 -7.18 4.06
C ILE A 170 -4.05 -8.06 4.57
N ALA A 171 -4.77 -8.71 3.65
CA ALA A 171 -5.88 -9.59 4.01
C ALA A 171 -5.40 -10.80 4.84
N GLY A 172 -4.32 -11.43 4.44
CA GLY A 172 -3.70 -12.58 5.12
C GLY A 172 -3.29 -12.24 6.55
N TYR A 173 -2.65 -11.09 6.74
CA TYR A 173 -2.28 -10.59 8.06
C TYR A 173 -3.51 -10.36 8.95
N LEU A 174 -4.53 -9.65 8.46
CA LEU A 174 -5.77 -9.39 9.21
C LEU A 174 -6.52 -10.67 9.59
N ILE A 175 -6.55 -11.66 8.70
CA ILE A 175 -7.16 -12.97 8.97
C ILE A 175 -6.35 -13.72 10.03
N HIS A 176 -5.02 -13.68 9.96
CA HIS A 176 -4.14 -14.34 10.90
C HIS A 176 -4.31 -13.77 12.31
N VAL A 177 -4.22 -12.46 12.49
CA VAL A 177 -4.39 -11.80 13.78
C VAL A 177 -5.76 -12.07 14.41
N LYS A 178 -6.84 -12.14 13.61
CA LYS A 178 -8.18 -12.49 14.11
C LYS A 178 -8.24 -13.90 14.68
N LYS A 179 -7.46 -14.84 14.17
CA LYS A 179 -7.41 -16.23 14.67
C LYS A 179 -6.58 -16.36 15.94
N LEU A 180 -5.49 -15.61 16.07
CA LEU A 180 -4.58 -15.70 17.20
C LEU A 180 -5.20 -15.26 18.53
N LYS A 181 -6.08 -14.30 18.48
CA LYS A 181 -6.66 -13.69 19.68
C LYS A 181 -8.09 -14.24 19.99
N ARG A 182 -8.40 -15.43 19.47
CA ARG A 182 -9.53 -16.25 19.91
C ARG A 182 -9.08 -17.25 20.97
#